data_ba8b1a2136aba3ab0d87637054643b5f
#
_entry.id   ba8b1a2136aba3ab0d87637054643b5f
#
_cell.length_a   1.000
_cell.length_b   1.000
_cell.length_c   1.000
_cell.angle_alpha   90.00
_cell.angle_beta   90.00
_cell.angle_gamma   90.00
#
_symmetry.space_group_name_H-M   'P 1'
#
loop_
_entity.id
_entity.type
_entity.pdbx_description
1 polymer ?
#
loop_
_entity_poly.entity_id
_entity_poly.type
_entity_poly.pdbx_seq_one_letter_code
_entity_poly.pdbx_strand_id
1 'polypeptide(L)'
;HIVLEASGIALPSKIIQTISLMDFLSFHGTVLLTDASRLRSQLNDLYISDTISLQIEQHDLLVLNKTDLLEEDELLNCIDTLSKRFKIRKFLKTVKADIEEKDMLLDFGPGEKDKCATIKLEKKQIHGFISSTIKPTGTINAEALSTLLQDPVYNIERAKGFFKDNNGELCTIQYDGLTLKIEKTENENELVFVVIGKKNFYNEKYFIEKLHSIQT
;
A
#
# COMPACT_ATOMS: atom_id res chain seq x y z
N HIS A 1 -8.73 14.93 -16.63
CA HIS A 1 -7.60 14.32 -15.91
C HIS A 1 -7.99 12.91 -15.45
N ILE A 2 -7.03 12.00 -15.49
CA ILE A 2 -7.18 10.63 -14.99
C ILE A 2 -6.24 10.49 -13.79
N VAL A 3 -6.75 10.02 -12.67
CA VAL A 3 -5.98 9.67 -11.48
C VAL A 3 -6.06 8.16 -11.32
N LEU A 4 -4.92 7.49 -11.23
CA LEU A 4 -4.83 6.04 -11.07
C LEU A 4 -4.21 5.73 -9.71
N GLU A 5 -4.97 5.08 -8.84
CA GLU A 5 -4.45 4.49 -7.61
C GLU A 5 -3.90 3.10 -7.92
N ALA A 6 -2.62 2.93 -7.73
CA ALA A 6 -1.97 1.63 -7.89
C ALA A 6 -2.05 0.80 -6.60
N SER A 7 -1.84 -0.52 -6.73
CA SER A 7 -1.63 -1.38 -5.55
C SER A 7 -0.44 -0.87 -4.73
N GLY A 8 -0.53 -0.96 -3.39
CA GLY A 8 0.54 -0.51 -2.48
C GLY A 8 1.91 -1.19 -2.65
N ILE A 9 2.00 -2.22 -3.50
CA ILE A 9 3.25 -2.90 -3.87
C ILE A 9 3.64 -2.69 -5.34
N ALA A 10 2.86 -1.91 -6.08
CA ALA A 10 3.15 -1.64 -7.49
C ALA A 10 4.36 -0.72 -7.63
N LEU A 11 5.13 -0.96 -8.70
CA LEU A 11 6.22 -0.08 -9.08
C LEU A 11 5.71 0.94 -10.10
N PRO A 12 5.83 2.24 -9.84
CA PRO A 12 5.38 3.29 -10.74
C PRO A 12 5.90 3.14 -12.18
N SER A 13 7.16 2.75 -12.35
CA SER A 13 7.78 2.56 -13.65
C SER A 13 7.04 1.60 -14.58
N LYS A 14 6.42 0.53 -14.06
CA LYS A 14 5.64 -0.41 -14.87
C LYS A 14 4.35 0.21 -15.40
N ILE A 15 3.71 1.01 -14.54
CA ILE A 15 2.48 1.73 -14.93
C ILE A 15 2.81 2.81 -15.95
N ILE A 16 3.88 3.56 -15.73
CA ILE A 16 4.36 4.59 -16.67
C ILE A 16 4.66 3.98 -18.04
N GLN A 17 5.34 2.83 -18.07
CA GLN A 17 5.58 2.11 -19.33
C GLN A 17 4.29 1.76 -20.07
N THR A 18 3.27 1.28 -19.34
CA THR A 18 1.98 0.96 -19.96
C THR A 18 1.31 2.22 -20.51
N ILE A 19 1.33 3.33 -19.76
CA ILE A 19 0.77 4.60 -20.18
C ILE A 19 1.50 5.14 -21.43
N SER A 20 2.82 5.00 -21.47
CA SER A 20 3.64 5.50 -22.60
C SER A 20 3.38 4.79 -23.94
N LEU A 21 2.69 3.64 -23.92
CA LEU A 21 2.24 2.93 -25.12
C LEU A 21 0.88 3.41 -25.63
N MET A 22 0.24 4.35 -24.91
CA MET A 22 -1.10 4.85 -25.22
C MET A 22 -0.99 6.29 -25.76
N ASP A 23 -1.07 6.47 -27.07
CA ASP A 23 -0.88 7.76 -27.75
C ASP A 23 -1.88 8.87 -27.30
N PHE A 24 -3.02 8.46 -26.72
CA PHE A 24 -4.06 9.37 -26.25
C PHE A 24 -3.89 9.79 -24.77
N LEU A 25 -2.87 9.28 -24.07
CA LEU A 25 -2.56 9.63 -22.68
C LEU A 25 -1.23 10.40 -22.58
N SER A 26 -1.21 11.41 -21.74
CA SER A 26 0.00 12.12 -21.34
C SER A 26 0.24 11.88 -19.87
N PHE A 27 1.39 11.32 -19.53
CA PHE A 27 1.79 11.13 -18.14
C PHE A 27 2.17 12.47 -17.51
N HIS A 28 1.54 12.79 -16.40
CA HIS A 28 1.78 14.04 -15.67
C HIS A 28 2.79 13.87 -14.53
N GLY A 29 2.67 12.83 -13.73
CA GLY A 29 3.59 12.57 -12.62
C GLY A 29 3.09 11.49 -11.68
N THR A 30 3.95 11.13 -10.74
CA THR A 30 3.70 10.12 -9.71
C THR A 30 3.70 10.75 -8.32
N VAL A 31 2.62 10.53 -7.59
CA VAL A 31 2.54 10.84 -6.16
C VAL A 31 2.74 9.56 -5.36
N LEU A 32 3.72 9.55 -4.47
CA LEU A 32 3.90 8.47 -3.51
C LEU A 32 3.38 8.90 -2.14
N LEU A 33 2.33 8.24 -1.67
CA LEU A 33 1.81 8.41 -0.32
C LEU A 33 2.47 7.39 0.62
N THR A 34 3.13 7.87 1.66
CA THR A 34 3.91 7.05 2.59
C THR A 34 3.49 7.32 4.04
N ASP A 35 3.37 6.26 4.82
CA ASP A 35 3.15 6.33 6.27
C ASP A 35 4.48 6.65 6.98
N ALA A 36 4.62 7.87 7.50
CA ALA A 36 5.84 8.35 8.15
C ALA A 36 6.24 7.49 9.35
N SER A 37 5.25 6.99 10.13
CA SER A 37 5.49 6.16 11.32
C SER A 37 6.08 4.79 11.01
N ARG A 38 5.83 4.26 9.81
CA ARG A 38 6.30 2.94 9.38
C ARG A 38 7.53 2.98 8.45
N LEU A 39 7.81 4.13 7.87
CA LEU A 39 8.79 4.26 6.80
C LEU A 39 10.17 3.75 7.20
N ARG A 40 10.63 4.09 8.40
CA ARG A 40 11.93 3.64 8.91
C ARG A 40 12.02 2.12 9.04
N SER A 41 10.98 1.48 9.58
CA SER A 41 10.92 0.02 9.71
C SER A 41 10.86 -0.65 8.35
N GLN A 42 10.08 -0.12 7.41
CA GLN A 42 9.97 -0.64 6.05
C GLN A 42 11.27 -0.53 5.26
N LEU A 43 12.02 0.56 5.41
CA LEU A 43 13.32 0.76 4.76
C LEU A 43 14.44 -0.13 5.32
N ASN A 44 14.26 -0.68 6.52
CA ASN A 44 15.19 -1.61 7.16
C ASN A 44 14.72 -3.07 7.09
N ASP A 45 13.56 -3.33 6.53
CA ASP A 45 13.02 -4.69 6.38
C ASP A 45 13.74 -5.42 5.24
N LEU A 46 14.25 -6.62 5.51
CA LEU A 46 15.03 -7.42 4.56
C LEU A 46 14.28 -7.80 3.28
N TYR A 47 12.95 -7.75 3.28
CA TYR A 47 12.10 -8.28 2.20
C TYR A 47 11.39 -7.19 1.40
N ILE A 48 11.09 -6.07 2.03
CA ILE A 48 10.31 -5.02 1.38
C ILE A 48 11.11 -3.73 1.13
N SER A 49 12.29 -3.58 1.77
CA SER A 49 13.11 -2.37 1.66
C SER A 49 13.46 -2.00 0.23
N ASP A 50 13.74 -2.99 -0.62
CA ASP A 50 14.03 -2.77 -2.02
C ASP A 50 12.82 -2.21 -2.78
N THR A 51 11.62 -2.77 -2.52
CA THR A 51 10.37 -2.29 -3.14
C THR A 51 10.06 -0.86 -2.71
N ILE A 52 10.14 -0.58 -1.40
CA ILE A 52 9.90 0.76 -0.85
C ILE A 52 10.93 1.75 -1.38
N SER A 53 12.21 1.36 -1.42
CA SER A 53 13.27 2.20 -1.99
C SER A 53 13.01 2.55 -3.46
N LEU A 54 12.64 1.57 -4.28
CA LEU A 54 12.30 1.80 -5.69
C LEU A 54 11.06 2.69 -5.87
N GLN A 55 10.03 2.54 -5.02
CA GLN A 55 8.87 3.42 -5.04
C GLN A 55 9.29 4.87 -4.71
N ILE A 56 10.14 5.05 -3.68
CA ILE A 56 10.65 6.36 -3.30
C ILE A 56 11.52 6.95 -4.42
N GLU A 57 12.36 6.18 -5.10
CA GLU A 57 13.19 6.67 -6.21
C GLU A 57 12.40 7.11 -7.45
N GLN A 58 11.19 6.55 -7.62
CA GLN A 58 10.36 6.74 -8.82
C GLN A 58 9.24 7.76 -8.64
N HIS A 59 9.22 8.52 -7.52
CA HIS A 59 8.21 9.55 -7.29
C HIS A 59 8.62 10.91 -7.86
N ASP A 60 7.62 11.72 -8.18
CA ASP A 60 7.77 13.15 -8.45
C ASP A 60 7.40 13.99 -7.22
N LEU A 61 6.39 13.54 -6.47
CA LEU A 61 5.97 14.11 -5.19
C LEU A 61 5.87 13.02 -4.12
N LEU A 62 6.54 13.19 -2.99
CA LEU A 62 6.43 12.34 -1.81
C LEU A 62 5.50 12.99 -0.78
N VAL A 63 4.45 12.28 -0.38
CA VAL A 63 3.55 12.71 0.71
C VAL A 63 3.82 11.85 1.94
N LEU A 64 4.43 12.47 2.95
CA LEU A 64 4.64 11.86 4.27
C LEU A 64 3.38 12.06 5.11
N ASN A 65 2.57 11.04 5.20
CA ASN A 65 1.30 11.06 5.94
C ASN A 65 1.44 10.47 7.34
N LYS A 66 0.45 10.71 8.19
CA LYS A 66 0.40 10.28 9.59
C LYS A 66 1.57 10.86 10.42
N THR A 67 1.96 12.09 10.09
CA THR A 67 3.06 12.77 10.81
C THR A 67 2.71 13.09 12.25
N ASP A 68 1.43 13.08 12.60
CA ASP A 68 0.87 13.20 13.95
C ASP A 68 1.15 11.99 14.86
N LEU A 69 1.58 10.86 14.29
CA LEU A 69 1.95 9.66 15.05
C LEU A 69 3.44 9.61 15.44
N LEU A 70 4.20 10.63 15.07
CA LEU A 70 5.63 10.74 15.39
C LEU A 70 5.88 11.96 16.28
N GLU A 71 6.81 11.81 17.21
CA GLU A 71 7.40 12.95 17.90
C GLU A 71 8.25 13.79 16.92
N GLU A 72 8.45 15.06 17.21
CA GLU A 72 9.13 15.99 16.31
C GLU A 72 10.55 15.52 15.94
N ASP A 73 11.31 15.02 16.90
CA ASP A 73 12.65 14.48 16.67
C ASP A 73 12.63 13.23 15.78
N GLU A 74 11.64 12.37 15.93
CA GLU A 74 11.48 11.18 15.09
C GLU A 74 11.14 11.56 13.64
N LEU A 75 10.27 12.54 13.46
CA LEU A 75 9.93 13.07 12.15
C LEU A 75 11.11 13.72 11.45
N LEU A 76 11.90 14.52 12.18
CA LEU A 76 13.13 15.14 11.67
C LEU A 76 14.15 14.07 11.26
N ASN A 77 14.34 13.03 12.08
CA ASN A 77 15.22 11.90 11.76
C ASN A 77 14.73 11.11 10.52
N CYS A 78 13.42 10.96 10.36
CA CYS A 78 12.84 10.32 9.18
C CYS A 78 13.16 11.12 7.91
N ILE A 79 12.94 12.44 7.93
CA ILE A 79 13.23 13.35 6.81
C ILE A 79 14.73 13.38 6.48
N ASP A 80 15.58 13.44 7.49
CA ASP A 80 17.03 13.41 7.31
C ASP A 80 17.49 12.09 6.66
N THR A 81 16.96 10.96 7.12
CA THR A 81 17.22 9.63 6.54
C THR A 81 16.81 9.57 5.06
N LEU A 82 15.62 10.08 4.74
CA LEU A 82 15.15 10.14 3.36
C LEU A 82 16.05 11.01 2.49
N SER A 83 16.39 12.20 2.98
CA SER A 83 17.21 13.17 2.24
C SER A 83 18.63 12.67 1.97
N LYS A 84 19.21 11.88 2.91
CA LYS A 84 20.54 11.28 2.77
C LYS A 84 20.54 10.06 1.85
N ARG A 85 19.46 9.27 1.87
CA ARG A 85 19.39 8.00 1.13
C ARG A 85 18.84 8.15 -0.28
N PHE A 86 17.94 9.12 -0.49
CA PHE A 86 17.21 9.30 -1.75
C PHE A 86 17.30 10.75 -2.25
N LYS A 87 17.25 10.92 -3.56
CA LYS A 87 17.13 12.23 -4.19
C LYS A 87 15.65 12.67 -4.15
N ILE A 88 15.21 13.19 -3.01
CA ILE A 88 13.84 13.70 -2.87
C ILE A 88 13.73 15.03 -3.61
N ARG A 89 12.80 15.12 -4.58
CA ARG A 89 12.58 16.35 -5.36
C ARG A 89 11.62 17.29 -4.65
N LYS A 90 10.49 16.75 -4.22
CA LYS A 90 9.45 17.50 -3.52
C LYS A 90 8.77 16.59 -2.50
N PHE A 91 8.50 17.09 -1.31
CA PHE A 91 7.71 16.34 -0.34
C PHE A 91 6.75 17.25 0.43
N LEU A 92 5.66 16.68 0.91
CA LEU A 92 4.67 17.30 1.77
C LEU A 92 4.53 16.48 3.06
N LYS A 93 4.27 17.16 4.17
CA LYS A 93 3.91 16.54 5.45
C LYS A 93 2.40 16.66 5.62
N THR A 94 1.72 15.57 5.95
CA THR A 94 0.26 15.56 6.08
C THR A 94 -0.21 14.72 7.27
N VAL A 95 -1.42 15.04 7.71
CA VAL A 95 -2.21 14.24 8.65
C VAL A 95 -3.50 13.85 7.93
N LYS A 96 -3.86 12.56 7.96
CA LYS A 96 -5.03 12.01 7.24
C LYS A 96 -5.03 12.30 5.73
N ALA A 97 -3.85 12.51 5.15
CA ALA A 97 -3.65 12.92 3.76
C ALA A 97 -4.36 14.24 3.40
N ASP A 98 -4.64 15.08 4.39
CA ASP A 98 -5.20 16.41 4.17
C ASP A 98 -4.10 17.34 3.66
N ILE A 99 -4.36 17.98 2.51
CA ILE A 99 -3.43 18.88 1.84
C ILE A 99 -4.17 20.20 1.66
N GLU A 100 -3.75 21.21 2.43
CA GLU A 100 -4.37 22.54 2.38
C GLU A 100 -4.19 23.22 1.01
N GLU A 101 -3.12 22.90 0.30
CA GLU A 101 -2.79 23.44 -1.01
C GLU A 101 -3.10 22.41 -2.11
N LYS A 102 -4.38 22.21 -2.40
CA LYS A 102 -4.87 21.27 -3.42
C LYS A 102 -4.24 21.47 -4.80
N ASP A 103 -3.92 22.72 -5.13
CA ASP A 103 -3.32 23.07 -6.42
C ASP A 103 -1.84 22.65 -6.54
N MET A 104 -1.13 22.45 -5.42
CA MET A 104 0.26 21.98 -5.45
C MET A 104 0.40 20.55 -5.96
N LEU A 105 -0.64 19.73 -5.83
CA LEU A 105 -0.62 18.36 -6.36
C LEU A 105 -0.66 18.34 -7.89
N LEU A 106 -1.27 19.33 -8.50
CA LEU A 106 -1.39 19.41 -9.95
C LEU A 106 -0.20 20.10 -10.63
N ASP A 107 0.63 20.79 -9.84
CA ASP A 107 1.82 21.51 -10.32
C ASP A 107 3.14 20.74 -10.10
N PHE A 108 3.08 19.43 -10.14
CA PHE A 108 4.25 18.56 -10.15
C PHE A 108 4.25 17.68 -11.39
N GLY A 109 5.40 17.45 -11.93
CA GLY A 109 5.56 16.58 -13.10
C GLY A 109 7.02 16.28 -13.34
N PRO A 110 7.32 15.36 -14.27
CA PRO A 110 8.70 15.10 -14.66
C PRO A 110 9.30 16.40 -15.19
N GLY A 111 10.42 16.82 -14.60
CA GLY A 111 11.17 17.99 -15.11
C GLY A 111 11.45 17.82 -16.62
N GLU A 112 11.58 18.92 -17.36
CA GLU A 112 11.72 18.93 -18.84
C GLU A 112 12.83 18.00 -19.39
N LYS A 113 13.78 17.57 -18.56
CA LYS A 113 14.90 16.71 -18.94
C LYS A 113 14.65 15.20 -18.76
N ASP A 114 13.56 14.81 -18.10
CA ASP A 114 13.29 13.40 -17.77
C ASP A 114 12.20 12.78 -18.67
N LYS A 115 11.80 13.47 -19.73
CA LYS A 115 10.97 12.90 -20.78
C LYS A 115 11.72 11.73 -21.41
N CYS A 116 11.42 10.54 -20.93
CA CYS A 116 12.02 9.30 -21.45
C CYS A 116 13.49 9.04 -21.05
N ALA A 117 13.86 9.20 -19.78
CA ALA A 117 14.96 8.41 -19.26
C ALA A 117 14.54 6.95 -19.39
N THR A 118 15.14 6.24 -20.32
CA THR A 118 15.00 4.79 -20.48
C THR A 118 15.40 4.18 -19.15
N ILE A 119 14.42 3.91 -18.29
CA ILE A 119 14.66 3.21 -17.04
C ILE A 119 15.15 1.84 -17.49
N LYS A 120 16.47 1.62 -17.43
CA LYS A 120 17.06 0.31 -17.61
C LYS A 120 16.56 -0.53 -16.45
N LEU A 121 15.44 -1.21 -16.67
CA LEU A 121 14.92 -2.20 -15.78
C LEU A 121 15.94 -3.36 -15.76
N GLU A 122 16.86 -3.32 -14.82
CA GLU A 122 17.50 -4.56 -14.42
C GLU A 122 16.37 -5.52 -13.97
N LYS A 123 16.38 -6.71 -14.54
CA LYS A 123 15.36 -7.77 -14.35
C LYS A 123 15.37 -8.35 -12.92
N LYS A 124 15.44 -7.53 -11.89
CA LYS A 124 15.16 -7.97 -10.52
C LYS A 124 13.65 -7.83 -10.31
N GLN A 125 12.92 -8.90 -10.55
CA GLN A 125 11.53 -9.01 -10.09
C GLN A 125 11.54 -9.12 -8.56
N ILE A 126 11.53 -7.97 -7.90
CA ILE A 126 11.42 -7.90 -6.44
C ILE A 126 9.93 -7.87 -6.12
N HIS A 127 9.32 -9.04 -6.09
CA HIS A 127 8.00 -9.22 -5.52
C HIS A 127 8.18 -9.77 -4.11
N GLY A 128 8.40 -8.88 -3.14
CA GLY A 128 8.46 -9.23 -1.72
C GLY A 128 7.12 -9.65 -1.12
N PHE A 129 6.04 -9.64 -1.92
CA PHE A 129 4.69 -9.92 -1.46
C PHE A 129 4.00 -10.97 -2.32
N ILE A 130 3.05 -11.68 -1.70
CA ILE A 130 2.11 -12.58 -2.35
C ILE A 130 0.69 -12.16 -1.94
N SER A 131 -0.26 -12.26 -2.85
CA SER A 131 -1.65 -11.93 -2.59
C SER A 131 -2.55 -13.14 -2.77
N SER A 132 -3.51 -13.30 -1.86
CA SER A 132 -4.57 -14.31 -1.93
C SER A 132 -5.91 -13.62 -2.03
N THR A 133 -6.70 -14.01 -3.02
CA THR A 133 -8.10 -13.57 -3.16
C THR A 133 -9.02 -14.63 -2.56
N ILE A 134 -9.80 -14.24 -1.57
CA ILE A 134 -10.64 -15.13 -0.79
C ILE A 134 -12.09 -14.81 -1.08
N LYS A 135 -12.86 -15.84 -1.46
CA LYS A 135 -14.32 -15.77 -1.65
C LYS A 135 -14.97 -16.61 -0.55
N PRO A 136 -15.46 -15.99 0.54
CA PRO A 136 -16.12 -16.72 1.60
C PRO A 136 -17.39 -17.39 1.10
N THR A 137 -17.63 -18.63 1.52
CA THR A 137 -18.84 -19.38 1.16
C THR A 137 -19.93 -19.35 2.23
N GLY A 138 -19.63 -18.74 3.38
CA GLY A 138 -20.53 -18.63 4.54
C GLY A 138 -20.27 -17.36 5.33
N THR A 139 -20.67 -17.38 6.60
CA THR A 139 -20.40 -16.30 7.55
C THR A 139 -19.05 -16.52 8.22
N ILE A 140 -18.42 -15.45 8.66
CA ILE A 140 -17.12 -15.48 9.32
C ILE A 140 -17.24 -14.79 10.68
N ASN A 141 -16.72 -15.43 11.72
CA ASN A 141 -16.62 -14.77 13.02
C ASN A 141 -15.64 -13.59 12.94
N ALA A 142 -16.16 -12.35 13.11
CA ALA A 142 -15.39 -11.12 12.95
C ALA A 142 -14.24 -11.01 13.96
N GLU A 143 -14.43 -11.45 15.21
CA GLU A 143 -13.37 -11.42 16.24
C GLU A 143 -12.27 -12.45 15.93
N ALA A 144 -12.67 -13.64 15.51
CA ALA A 144 -11.70 -14.68 15.10
C ALA A 144 -10.92 -14.25 13.85
N LEU A 145 -11.59 -13.61 12.88
CA LEU A 145 -10.94 -13.05 11.70
C LEU A 145 -9.96 -11.94 12.08
N SER A 146 -10.35 -11.08 13.01
CA SER A 146 -9.48 -10.03 13.56
C SER A 146 -8.21 -10.63 14.17
N THR A 147 -8.37 -11.64 15.02
CA THR A 147 -7.26 -12.34 15.66
C THR A 147 -6.35 -13.01 14.61
N LEU A 148 -6.94 -13.68 13.62
CA LEU A 148 -6.22 -14.37 12.57
C LEU A 148 -5.37 -13.43 11.71
N LEU A 149 -5.90 -12.26 11.35
CA LEU A 149 -5.19 -11.28 10.52
C LEU A 149 -4.05 -10.58 11.26
N GLN A 150 -4.18 -10.41 12.57
CA GLN A 150 -3.17 -9.76 13.41
C GLN A 150 -2.11 -10.73 13.96
N ASP A 151 -2.31 -12.04 13.81
CA ASP A 151 -1.34 -13.04 14.27
C ASP A 151 -0.05 -12.94 13.42
N PRO A 152 1.10 -12.61 14.05
CA PRO A 152 2.36 -12.43 13.36
C PRO A 152 2.86 -13.69 12.65
N VAL A 153 2.37 -14.87 13.01
CA VAL A 153 2.72 -16.14 12.35
C VAL A 153 2.36 -16.14 10.87
N TYR A 154 1.28 -15.41 10.49
CA TYR A 154 0.85 -15.36 9.08
C TYR A 154 1.55 -14.28 8.27
N ASN A 155 2.27 -13.35 8.91
CA ASN A 155 2.99 -12.27 8.23
C ASN A 155 2.12 -11.50 7.21
N ILE A 156 0.88 -11.17 7.62
CA ILE A 156 -0.05 -10.41 6.80
C ILE A 156 0.28 -8.92 6.93
N GLU A 157 0.46 -8.27 5.79
CA GLU A 157 0.75 -6.84 5.69
C GLU A 157 -0.49 -6.02 5.35
N ARG A 158 -1.47 -6.64 4.68
CA ARG A 158 -2.69 -5.94 4.28
C ARG A 158 -3.84 -6.92 4.06
N ALA A 159 -5.04 -6.50 4.45
CA ALA A 159 -6.28 -7.15 4.02
C ALA A 159 -7.34 -6.09 3.72
N LYS A 160 -8.13 -6.31 2.66
CA LYS A 160 -9.25 -5.43 2.30
C LYS A 160 -10.33 -6.20 1.55
N GLY A 161 -11.59 -5.90 1.84
CA GLY A 161 -12.72 -6.46 1.13
C GLY A 161 -13.99 -6.56 1.95
N PHE A 162 -14.84 -7.54 1.60
CA PHE A 162 -16.18 -7.73 2.13
C PHE A 162 -16.40 -9.17 2.56
N PHE A 163 -17.11 -9.34 3.67
CA PHE A 163 -17.53 -10.64 4.19
C PHE A 163 -18.86 -10.50 4.95
N LYS A 164 -19.52 -11.61 5.25
CA LYS A 164 -20.67 -11.63 6.16
C LYS A 164 -20.24 -12.08 7.55
N ASP A 165 -20.65 -11.36 8.58
CA ASP A 165 -20.41 -11.76 9.96
C ASP A 165 -21.35 -12.90 10.41
N ASN A 166 -21.21 -13.39 11.64
CA ASN A 166 -22.04 -14.46 12.20
C ASN A 166 -23.55 -14.14 12.24
N ASN A 167 -23.92 -12.87 12.17
CA ASN A 167 -25.31 -12.44 12.13
C ASN A 167 -25.84 -12.34 10.70
N GLY A 168 -25.00 -12.65 9.71
CA GLY A 168 -25.30 -12.50 8.28
C GLY A 168 -25.21 -11.06 7.79
N GLU A 169 -24.70 -10.13 8.62
CA GLU A 169 -24.55 -8.73 8.26
C GLU A 169 -23.30 -8.52 7.38
N LEU A 170 -23.45 -7.70 6.36
CA LEU A 170 -22.34 -7.38 5.46
C LEU A 170 -21.36 -6.44 6.16
N CYS A 171 -20.09 -6.83 6.17
CA CYS A 171 -19.00 -6.08 6.78
C CYS A 171 -17.90 -5.79 5.77
N THR A 172 -17.29 -4.62 5.91
CA THR A 172 -15.99 -4.30 5.31
C THR A 172 -14.87 -4.68 6.24
N ILE A 173 -13.73 -5.07 5.67
CA ILE A 173 -12.49 -5.27 6.40
C ILE A 173 -11.38 -4.44 5.77
N GLN A 174 -10.61 -3.76 6.61
CA GLN A 174 -9.40 -3.04 6.22
C GLN A 174 -8.32 -3.27 7.28
N TYR A 175 -7.22 -3.85 6.86
CA TYR A 175 -6.02 -4.07 7.68
C TYR A 175 -4.80 -3.55 6.95
N ASP A 176 -3.97 -2.77 7.62
CA ASP A 176 -2.75 -2.18 7.07
C ASP A 176 -1.46 -2.71 7.72
N GLY A 177 -1.57 -3.84 8.41
CA GLY A 177 -0.47 -4.46 9.14
C GLY A 177 -0.28 -3.94 10.57
N LEU A 178 -1.00 -2.88 10.98
CA LEU A 178 -1.03 -2.34 12.35
C LEU A 178 -2.46 -2.14 12.83
N THR A 179 -3.24 -1.44 12.04
CA THR A 179 -4.62 -1.07 12.37
C THR A 179 -5.58 -1.97 11.61
N LEU A 180 -6.51 -2.57 12.33
CA LEU A 180 -7.62 -3.31 11.75
C LEU A 180 -8.92 -2.55 11.98
N LYS A 181 -9.72 -2.42 10.91
CA LYS A 181 -11.09 -1.90 10.95
C LYS A 181 -12.03 -2.92 10.34
N ILE A 182 -13.08 -3.24 11.06
CA ILE A 182 -14.22 -4.01 10.57
C ILE A 182 -15.46 -3.15 10.83
N GLU A 183 -16.19 -2.81 9.78
CA GLU A 183 -17.35 -1.92 9.85
C GLU A 183 -18.51 -2.52 9.05
N LYS A 184 -19.73 -2.40 9.55
CA LYS A 184 -20.93 -2.79 8.82
C LYS A 184 -21.13 -1.88 7.61
N THR A 185 -21.65 -2.43 6.53
CA THR A 185 -21.95 -1.69 5.30
C THR A 185 -23.26 -2.17 4.67
N GLU A 186 -23.97 -1.26 4.04
CA GLU A 186 -25.19 -1.58 3.29
C GLU A 186 -24.92 -1.75 1.78
N ASN A 187 -23.68 -1.49 1.34
CA ASN A 187 -23.30 -1.63 -0.06
C ASN A 187 -23.30 -3.10 -0.48
N GLU A 188 -24.16 -3.47 -1.40
CA GLU A 188 -24.19 -4.80 -2.02
C GLU A 188 -22.96 -4.98 -2.91
N ASN A 189 -21.91 -5.53 -2.34
CA ASN A 189 -20.69 -5.90 -3.04
C ASN A 189 -20.50 -7.42 -3.05
N GLU A 190 -19.75 -7.91 -4.01
CA GLU A 190 -19.34 -9.32 -4.03
C GLU A 190 -18.57 -9.65 -2.74
N LEU A 191 -18.94 -10.78 -2.09
CA LEU A 191 -18.23 -11.27 -0.91
C LEU A 191 -16.85 -11.75 -1.33
N VAL A 192 -15.89 -10.86 -1.22
CA VAL A 192 -14.49 -11.11 -1.56
C VAL A 192 -13.60 -10.22 -0.73
N PHE A 193 -12.52 -10.76 -0.22
CA PHE A 193 -11.44 -9.95 0.33
C PHE A 193 -10.07 -10.47 -0.10
N VAL A 194 -9.15 -9.55 -0.21
CA VAL A 194 -7.77 -9.81 -0.61
C VAL A 194 -6.88 -9.69 0.61
N VAL A 195 -5.99 -10.66 0.78
CA VAL A 195 -4.95 -10.66 1.80
C VAL A 195 -3.59 -10.57 1.09
N ILE A 196 -2.71 -9.73 1.59
CA ILE A 196 -1.34 -9.56 1.11
C ILE A 196 -0.39 -9.90 2.26
N GLY A 197 0.52 -10.81 2.02
CA GLY A 197 1.55 -11.20 2.98
C GLY A 197 2.96 -11.20 2.39
N LYS A 198 3.97 -11.29 3.25
CA LYS A 198 5.38 -11.37 2.83
C LYS A 198 5.67 -12.71 2.15
N LYS A 199 6.18 -12.70 0.92
CA LYS A 199 6.32 -13.85 0.02
C LYS A 199 6.95 -15.10 0.65
N ASN A 200 7.95 -14.95 1.49
CA ASN A 200 8.68 -16.08 2.06
C ASN A 200 8.15 -16.54 3.43
N PHE A 201 7.16 -15.85 3.98
CA PHE A 201 6.61 -16.08 5.33
C PHE A 201 5.12 -16.31 5.33
N TYR A 202 4.37 -15.70 4.41
CA TYR A 202 2.94 -15.91 4.26
C TYR A 202 2.69 -17.30 3.68
N ASN A 203 2.15 -18.19 4.50
CA ASN A 203 1.69 -19.50 4.09
C ASN A 203 0.20 -19.45 3.76
N GLU A 204 -0.12 -19.22 2.48
CA GLU A 204 -1.49 -19.12 1.98
C GLU A 204 -2.35 -20.33 2.36
N LYS A 205 -1.84 -21.53 2.15
CA LYS A 205 -2.57 -22.77 2.43
C LYS A 205 -2.96 -22.85 3.91
N TYR A 206 -2.03 -22.61 4.80
CA TYR A 206 -2.27 -22.66 6.24
C TYR A 206 -3.21 -21.54 6.70
N PHE A 207 -3.08 -20.35 6.13
CA PHE A 207 -4.00 -19.23 6.41
C PHE A 207 -5.43 -19.58 5.98
N ILE A 208 -5.63 -20.13 4.76
CA ILE A 208 -6.95 -20.52 4.24
C ILE A 208 -7.56 -21.67 5.07
N GLU A 209 -6.79 -22.65 5.47
CA GLU A 209 -7.26 -23.73 6.35
C GLU A 209 -7.77 -23.18 7.70
N LYS A 210 -7.04 -22.22 8.29
CA LYS A 210 -7.48 -21.56 9.52
C LYS A 210 -8.70 -20.68 9.31
N LEU A 211 -8.76 -19.96 8.20
CA LEU A 211 -9.92 -19.17 7.85
C LEU A 211 -11.18 -20.03 7.72
N HIS A 212 -11.07 -21.20 7.07
CA HIS A 212 -12.21 -22.13 6.97
C HIS A 212 -12.67 -22.62 8.34
N SER A 213 -11.79 -22.76 9.31
CA SER A 213 -12.15 -23.19 10.67
C SER A 213 -12.98 -22.17 11.47
N ILE A 214 -13.04 -20.92 11.01
CA ILE A 214 -13.80 -19.81 11.62
C ILE A 214 -15.01 -19.40 10.77
N GLN A 215 -15.26 -20.12 9.67
CA GLN A 215 -16.48 -20.00 8.86
C GLN A 215 -17.57 -20.93 9.39
N THR A 216 -18.82 -20.47 9.29
CA THR A 216 -20.04 -21.23 9.62
C THR A 216 -21.07 -21.14 8.50
#